data_d7a62366fb0d69436c12757e382e998a
#
_entry.id   d7a62366fb0d69436c12757e382e998a
#
_cell.length_a   1.000
_cell.length_b   1.000
_cell.length_c   1.000
_cell.angle_alpha   90.00
_cell.angle_beta   90.00
_cell.angle_gamma   90.00
#
_symmetry.space_group_name_H-M   'P 1'
#
loop_
_entity.id
_entity.type
_entity.pdbx_description
1 polymer ?
#
loop_
_entity_poly.entity_id
_entity_poly.type
_entity_poly.pdbx_seq_one_letter_code
_entity_poly.pdbx_strand_id
1 'polypeptide(L)'
;MIENKKKALKLKELGNDVFKLKRYEAAEKFYTKALELNLDSRPVWTNRAVCRNTMKKHEDALADCLSALSIDPKNTKKGIQNDEMALPLTRSGW
;
A
#
# COMPACT_ATOMS: atom_id res chain seq x y z
N MET A 1 15.45 3.35 8.78
CA MET A 1 16.18 4.58 9.01
C MET A 1 15.36 5.79 8.62
N ILE A 2 15.55 6.86 9.31
CA ILE A 2 14.78 8.09 9.08
C ILE A 2 15.00 8.59 7.66
N GLU A 3 16.24 8.54 7.20
CA GLU A 3 16.56 9.04 5.87
C GLU A 3 15.87 8.25 4.77
N ASN A 4 15.81 6.93 4.93
CA ASN A 4 15.11 6.10 3.96
C ASN A 4 13.62 6.39 3.96
N LYS A 5 13.05 6.63 5.14
CA LYS A 5 11.64 6.97 5.22
C LYS A 5 11.34 8.29 4.55
N LYS A 6 12.25 9.27 4.69
CA LYS A 6 12.07 10.55 4.03
C LYS A 6 12.14 10.41 2.52
N LYS A 7 13.10 9.62 2.04
CA LYS A 7 13.20 9.39 0.60
C LYS A 7 11.99 8.63 0.09
N ALA A 8 11.51 7.66 0.85
CA ALA A 8 10.33 6.89 0.46
C ALA A 8 9.11 7.81 0.37
N LEU A 9 8.96 8.72 1.32
CA LEU A 9 7.85 9.65 1.30
C LEU A 9 7.90 10.52 0.05
N LYS A 10 9.07 11.03 -0.29
CA LYS A 10 9.22 11.85 -1.48
C LYS A 10 8.88 11.05 -2.73
N LEU A 11 9.33 9.81 -2.80
CA LEU A 11 9.02 8.97 -3.95
C LEU A 11 7.52 8.69 -4.03
N LYS A 12 6.87 8.50 -2.89
CA LYS A 12 5.42 8.33 -2.87
C LYS A 12 4.74 9.55 -3.47
N GLU A 13 5.18 10.73 -3.07
CA GLU A 13 4.59 11.96 -3.56
C GLU A 13 4.80 12.13 -5.05
N LEU A 14 5.99 11.79 -5.55
CA LEU A 14 6.25 11.82 -6.98
C LEU A 14 5.35 10.84 -7.72
N GLY A 15 5.17 9.65 -7.15
CA GLY A 15 4.25 8.69 -7.73
C GLY A 15 2.84 9.22 -7.80
N ASN A 16 2.39 9.88 -6.73
CA ASN A 16 1.06 10.47 -6.72
C ASN A 16 0.92 11.55 -7.79
N ASP A 17 1.96 12.35 -7.97
CA ASP A 17 1.92 13.42 -8.97
C ASP A 17 1.77 12.87 -10.37
N VAL A 18 2.57 11.87 -10.73
CA VAL A 18 2.48 11.31 -12.08
C VAL A 18 1.20 10.48 -12.24
N PHE A 19 0.70 9.91 -11.15
CA PHE A 19 -0.57 9.21 -11.20
C PHE A 19 -1.70 10.17 -11.59
N LYS A 20 -1.69 11.37 -11.03
CA LYS A 20 -2.69 12.37 -11.38
C LYS A 20 -2.60 12.77 -12.84
N LEU A 21 -1.40 12.67 -13.42
CA LEU A 21 -1.19 12.94 -14.84
C LEU A 21 -1.51 11.72 -15.68
N LYS A 22 -2.03 10.66 -15.07
CA LYS A 22 -2.40 9.42 -15.73
C LYS A 22 -1.20 8.67 -16.30
N ARG A 23 -0.03 8.93 -15.75
CA ARG A 23 1.19 8.21 -16.12
C ARG A 23 1.39 7.05 -15.17
N TYR A 24 0.58 6.03 -15.37
CA TYR A 24 0.46 4.96 -14.38
C TYR A 24 1.72 4.11 -14.27
N GLU A 25 2.39 3.86 -15.38
CA GLU A 25 3.61 3.06 -15.32
C GLU A 25 4.71 3.79 -14.56
N ALA A 26 4.81 5.10 -14.74
CA ALA A 26 5.76 5.89 -14.00
C ALA A 26 5.42 5.89 -12.51
N ALA A 27 4.13 6.02 -12.21
CA ALA A 27 3.68 6.00 -10.81
C ALA A 27 4.04 4.66 -10.16
N GLU A 28 3.81 3.56 -10.87
CA GLU A 28 4.14 2.25 -10.34
C GLU A 28 5.62 2.15 -9.99
N LYS A 29 6.47 2.69 -10.85
CA LYS A 29 7.91 2.66 -10.60
C LYS A 29 8.28 3.47 -9.37
N PHE A 30 7.70 4.67 -9.21
CA PHE A 30 7.98 5.48 -8.03
C PHE A 30 7.52 4.78 -6.76
N TYR A 31 6.33 4.20 -6.80
CA TYR A 31 5.83 3.47 -5.63
C TYR A 31 6.71 2.27 -5.30
N THR A 32 7.16 1.56 -6.32
CA THR A 32 8.02 0.41 -6.11
C THR A 32 9.33 0.83 -5.43
N LYS A 33 9.92 1.94 -5.90
CA LYS A 33 11.14 2.44 -5.27
C LYS A 33 10.89 2.88 -3.83
N ALA A 34 9.72 3.49 -3.59
CA ALA A 34 9.39 3.90 -2.23
C ALA A 34 9.29 2.69 -1.32
N LEU A 35 8.71 1.60 -1.81
CA LEU A 35 8.58 0.39 -1.02
C LEU A 35 9.93 -0.28 -0.76
N GLU A 36 10.84 -0.18 -1.72
CA GLU A 36 12.18 -0.71 -1.51
C GLU A 36 12.89 -0.03 -0.35
N LEU A 37 12.56 1.23 -0.12
CA LEU A 37 13.17 1.99 0.98
C LEU A 37 12.37 1.88 2.28
N ASN A 38 11.08 1.59 2.19
CA ASN A 38 10.24 1.50 3.38
C ASN A 38 9.08 0.55 3.11
N LEU A 39 9.28 -0.72 3.44
CA LEU A 39 8.29 -1.76 3.20
C LEU A 39 7.06 -1.63 4.08
N ASP A 40 7.14 -0.84 5.14
CA ASP A 40 6.05 -0.75 6.11
C ASP A 40 5.03 0.33 5.77
N SER A 41 5.14 0.94 4.61
CA SER A 41 4.25 2.04 4.27
C SER A 41 2.95 1.52 3.65
N ARG A 42 1.92 1.38 4.46
CA ARG A 42 0.60 0.96 3.96
C ARG A 42 0.10 1.88 2.85
N PRO A 43 0.22 3.21 3.00
CA PRO A 43 -0.27 4.09 1.93
C PRO A 43 0.36 3.79 0.58
N VAL A 44 1.65 3.47 0.56
CA VAL A 44 2.32 3.21 -0.72
C VAL A 44 1.83 1.89 -1.31
N TRP A 45 1.68 0.85 -0.49
CA TRP A 45 1.11 -0.41 -0.97
C TRP A 45 -0.27 -0.18 -1.57
N THR A 46 -1.11 0.59 -0.86
CA THR A 46 -2.45 0.88 -1.32
C THR A 46 -2.44 1.69 -2.61
N ASN A 47 -1.59 2.71 -2.67
CA ASN A 47 -1.49 3.54 -3.87
C ASN A 47 -1.02 2.73 -5.06
N ARG A 48 -0.06 1.83 -4.85
CA ARG A 48 0.40 0.99 -5.96
C ARG A 48 -0.70 0.02 -6.39
N ALA A 49 -1.47 -0.48 -5.44
CA ALA A 49 -2.59 -1.36 -5.78
C ALA A 49 -3.61 -0.63 -6.65
N VAL A 50 -3.96 0.60 -6.28
CA VAL A 50 -4.89 1.39 -7.09
C VAL A 50 -4.31 1.62 -8.47
N CYS A 51 -3.02 1.95 -8.53
CA CYS A 51 -2.35 2.18 -9.80
C CYS A 51 -2.39 0.92 -10.68
N ARG A 52 -2.04 -0.22 -10.10
CA ARG A 52 -2.03 -1.48 -10.84
C ARG A 52 -3.43 -1.88 -11.27
N ASN A 53 -4.41 -1.64 -10.41
CA ASN A 53 -5.79 -1.94 -10.77
C ASN A 53 -6.25 -1.07 -11.93
N THR A 54 -5.83 0.19 -11.94
CA THR A 54 -6.15 1.09 -13.05
C THR A 54 -5.53 0.61 -14.34
N MET A 55 -4.35 0.00 -14.27
CA MET A 55 -3.69 -0.59 -15.42
C MET A 55 -4.21 -1.98 -15.76
N LYS A 56 -5.22 -2.44 -15.03
CA LYS A 56 -5.83 -3.76 -15.19
C LYS A 56 -4.91 -4.90 -14.81
N LYS A 57 -3.92 -4.61 -13.97
CA LYS A 57 -3.06 -5.63 -13.38
C LYS A 57 -3.69 -6.11 -12.07
N HIS A 58 -4.82 -6.77 -12.20
CA HIS A 58 -5.66 -7.04 -11.03
C HIS A 58 -5.01 -8.00 -10.03
N GLU A 59 -4.29 -8.98 -10.51
CA GLU A 59 -3.62 -9.93 -9.61
C GLU A 59 -2.51 -9.24 -8.82
N ASP A 60 -1.75 -8.39 -9.50
CA ASP A 60 -0.71 -7.63 -8.82
C ASP A 60 -1.31 -6.66 -7.81
N ALA A 61 -2.43 -6.03 -8.19
CA ALA A 61 -3.10 -5.12 -7.28
C ALA A 61 -3.60 -5.85 -6.04
N LEU A 62 -4.13 -7.04 -6.23
CA LEU A 62 -4.60 -7.84 -5.09
C LEU A 62 -3.45 -8.18 -4.15
N ALA A 63 -2.31 -8.56 -4.71
CA ALA A 63 -1.15 -8.86 -3.90
C ALA A 63 -0.73 -7.64 -3.07
N ASP A 64 -0.78 -6.46 -3.67
CA ASP A 64 -0.44 -5.23 -2.94
C ASP A 64 -1.45 -4.94 -1.84
N CYS A 65 -2.73 -5.17 -2.09
CA CYS A 65 -3.75 -4.99 -1.07
C CYS A 65 -3.52 -5.93 0.11
N LEU A 66 -3.17 -7.18 -0.17
CA LEU A 66 -2.90 -8.13 0.89
C LEU A 66 -1.66 -7.71 1.68
N SER A 67 -0.65 -7.18 1.00
CA SER A 67 0.52 -6.67 1.70
C SER A 67 0.16 -5.51 2.61
N ALA A 68 -0.68 -4.61 2.13
CA ALA A 68 -1.09 -3.48 2.94
C ALA A 68 -1.85 -3.94 4.18
N LEU A 69 -2.70 -4.94 4.02
CA LEU A 69 -3.49 -5.44 5.15
C LEU A 69 -2.63 -6.19 6.16
N SER A 70 -1.51 -6.75 5.74
CA SER A 70 -0.65 -7.49 6.64
C SER A 70 0.21 -6.58 7.50
N ILE A 71 0.29 -5.30 7.17
CA ILE A 71 1.07 -4.35 7.96
C ILE A 71 0.24 -3.90 9.15
N ASP A 72 0.79 -4.11 10.34
CA ASP A 72 0.13 -3.68 11.56
C ASP A 72 0.04 -2.17 11.61
N PRO A 73 -1.15 -1.63 11.71
CA PRO A 73 -1.27 -0.17 11.79
C PRO A 73 -0.69 0.35 13.08
N LYS A 74 -0.33 -0.45 13.94
CA LYS A 74 0.33 -0.11 15.06
C LYS A 74 -0.30 0.33 16.15
N ASN A 75 -0.20 0.46 15.68
CA ASN A 75 -0.71 0.88 16.04
C ASN A 75 -1.78 0.35 16.33
N THR A 76 -2.02 -0.25 16.19
CA THR A 76 -2.96 -0.66 16.24
C THR A 76 -3.32 -1.64 16.82
N LYS A 77 -2.98 -1.90 17.27
CA LYS A 77 -3.26 -2.58 17.72
C LYS A 77 -4.17 -2.67 18.36
N LYS A 78 -4.49 -2.55 18.45
CA LYS A 78 -5.35 -2.55 18.73
C LYS A 78 -6.20 -2.93 18.44
N GLY A 79 -6.08 -3.14 18.37
CA GLY A 79 -6.80 -3.53 17.91
C GLY A 79 -7.50 -4.01 17.56
N ILE A 80 -7.42 -4.46 17.27
CA ILE A 80 -7.98 -4.88 16.76
C ILE A 80 -8.60 -5.43 16.68
N GLN A 81 -8.40 -5.66 16.72
CA GLN A 81 -8.80 -5.96 16.49
C GLN A 81 -9.43 -6.40 16.20
N ASN A 82 -9.21 -6.84 16.30
CA ASN A 82 -9.67 -7.16 15.92
C ASN A 82 -10.24 -7.59 15.54
N ASP A 83 -10.07 -7.88 15.61
CA ASP A 83 -10.47 -8.11 15.17
C ASP A 83 -11.07 -8.46 14.75
N GLU A 84 -10.99 -8.68 14.82
CA GLU A 84 -11.37 -8.76 14.34
C GLU A 84 -11.87 -8.93 13.74
N MET A 85 -11.65 -9.31 13.83
CA MET A 85 -11.96 -9.28 13.22
C MET A 85 -12.38 -9.46 12.76
N ALA A 86 -12.25 -9.67 12.95
CA ALA A 86 -12.58 -9.75 12.43
C ALA A 86 -13.10 -10.17 11.94
N LEU A 87 -12.87 -10.42 11.89
CA LEU A 87 -13.23 -10.64 11.19
C LEU A 87 -13.76 -11.05 10.82
N PRO A 88 -13.78 -11.25 11.06
CA PRO A 88 -14.24 -11.56 10.45
C PRO A 88 -14.66 -11.92 9.93
N LEU A 89 -14.32 -12.27 9.91
CA LEU A 89 -14.55 -12.44 9.31
C LEU A 89 -15.00 -12.92 9.01
N THR A 90 -14.88 -13.15 9.23
CA THR A 90 -15.17 -13.35 8.90
C THR A 90 -15.74 -13.74 8.97
N ARG A 91 -15.65 -13.85 9.31
CA ARG A 91 -16.18 -14.04 9.30
C ARG A 91 -17.00 -14.34 9.19
N SER A 92 -16.96 -14.71 9.39
CA SER A 92 -17.64 -14.86 9.11
C SER A 92 -18.19 -15.01 8.91
N GLY A 93 -18.18 -15.24 9.08
CA GLY A 93 -18.59 -15.23 8.62
C GLY A 93 -19.00 -15.50 8.42
N TRP A 94 -18.70 -15.85 8.25
CA TRP A 94 -18.91 -15.96 7.84
C TRP A 94 -19.40 -16.24 7.78
#